data_cef268f854be2436f91fe7576eca1579
#
_entry.id   cef268f854be2436f91fe7576eca1579
#
_cell.length_a   1.000
_cell.length_b   1.000
_cell.length_c   1.000
_cell.angle_alpha   90.00
_cell.angle_beta   90.00
_cell.angle_gamma   90.00
#
_symmetry.space_group_name_H-M   'P 1'
#
loop_
_entity.id
_entity.type
_entity.pdbx_description
1 polymer ?
#
loop_
_entity_poly.entity_id
_entity_poly.type
_entity_poly.pdbx_seq_one_letter_code
_entity_poly.pdbx_strand_id
1 'polypeptide(L)'
;MTHRWLVGILTGVMLSGSAALAQQKPAAVPTGEVVLGSVTLPRAVTADGKPLAAGTYTVRLTAQAAQPTVAGQLPDLNRWVEFVQGKTVKGREVVSIIPPDEVSQTVQGPDLETGHAPKAAVKVQMLKGNEYLRVWFSRAGTQYLIHLPANAA
;
A
#
# COMPACT_ATOMS: atom_id res chain seq x y z
N MET A 1 -44.28 -26.02 67.10
CA MET A 1 -43.84 -26.89 66.00
C MET A 1 -44.13 -26.19 64.71
N THR A 2 -43.18 -25.50 64.18
CA THR A 2 -43.35 -24.69 62.96
C THR A 2 -42.21 -25.00 62.02
N HIS A 3 -42.52 -25.76 60.96
CA HIS A 3 -41.61 -26.02 59.86
C HIS A 3 -41.59 -24.84 58.91
N ARG A 4 -40.48 -24.12 58.86
CA ARG A 4 -40.22 -23.09 57.84
C ARG A 4 -39.41 -23.72 56.72
N TRP A 5 -40.06 -23.88 55.56
CA TRP A 5 -39.42 -24.25 54.34
C TRP A 5 -38.76 -23.00 53.72
N LEU A 6 -37.45 -23.03 53.59
CA LEU A 6 -36.71 -22.03 52.82
C LEU A 6 -36.61 -22.54 51.38
N VAL A 7 -37.31 -21.89 50.51
CA VAL A 7 -37.19 -22.06 49.04
C VAL A 7 -36.02 -21.21 48.58
N GLY A 8 -34.93 -21.85 48.26
CA GLY A 8 -33.78 -21.19 47.61
C GLY A 8 -34.04 -20.99 46.12
N ILE A 9 -34.21 -19.72 45.72
CA ILE A 9 -34.28 -19.35 44.31
C ILE A 9 -32.85 -19.24 43.77
N LEU A 10 -32.46 -20.21 42.97
CA LEU A 10 -31.20 -20.19 42.23
C LEU A 10 -31.37 -19.34 40.99
N THR A 11 -30.96 -18.08 41.05
CA THR A 11 -30.95 -17.17 39.89
C THR A 11 -29.73 -17.51 39.07
N GLY A 12 -29.92 -18.27 37.98
CA GLY A 12 -28.90 -18.52 36.99
C GLY A 12 -28.67 -17.27 36.15
N VAL A 13 -27.55 -16.61 36.32
CA VAL A 13 -27.09 -15.54 35.44
C VAL A 13 -26.49 -16.19 34.19
N MET A 14 -27.25 -16.19 33.11
CA MET A 14 -26.73 -16.51 31.77
C MET A 14 -25.89 -15.34 31.30
N LEU A 15 -24.56 -15.44 31.43
CA LEU A 15 -23.64 -14.56 30.69
C LEU A 15 -23.69 -14.95 29.23
N SER A 16 -24.51 -14.25 28.47
CA SER A 16 -24.42 -14.28 27.01
C SER A 16 -23.17 -13.54 26.59
N GLY A 17 -22.06 -14.27 26.45
CA GLY A 17 -20.84 -13.77 25.86
C GLY A 17 -21.09 -13.51 24.37
N SER A 18 -21.44 -12.28 24.00
CA SER A 18 -21.38 -11.84 22.63
C SER A 18 -19.91 -11.83 22.23
N ALA A 19 -19.47 -12.88 21.54
CA ALA A 19 -18.21 -12.83 20.81
C ALA A 19 -18.34 -11.74 19.75
N ALA A 20 -17.88 -10.54 20.06
CA ALA A 20 -17.67 -9.51 19.08
C ALA A 20 -16.61 -10.06 18.12
N LEU A 21 -17.06 -10.50 16.94
CA LEU A 21 -16.19 -10.71 15.80
C LEU A 21 -15.53 -9.36 15.56
N ALA A 22 -14.29 -9.23 15.96
CA ALA A 22 -13.47 -8.08 15.60
C ALA A 22 -13.41 -8.09 14.07
N GLN A 23 -14.20 -7.26 13.43
CA GLN A 23 -14.06 -6.96 12.02
C GLN A 23 -12.63 -6.41 11.89
N GLN A 24 -11.76 -7.18 11.27
CA GLN A 24 -10.44 -6.70 10.90
C GLN A 24 -10.68 -5.52 9.95
N LYS A 25 -10.52 -4.32 10.50
CA LYS A 25 -10.49 -3.09 9.71
C LYS A 25 -9.46 -3.32 8.60
N PRO A 26 -9.83 -3.10 7.31
CA PRO A 26 -8.88 -3.20 6.22
C PRO A 26 -7.59 -2.50 6.61
N ALA A 27 -6.43 -3.08 6.26
CA ALA A 27 -5.14 -2.49 6.59
C ALA A 27 -5.15 -1.01 6.20
N ALA A 28 -5.12 -0.14 7.19
CA ALA A 28 -5.24 1.29 6.95
C ALA A 28 -4.03 1.75 6.12
N VAL A 29 -4.28 2.62 5.15
CA VAL A 29 -3.20 3.33 4.44
C VAL A 29 -2.28 3.93 5.51
N PRO A 30 -0.96 3.68 5.46
CA PRO A 30 -0.04 4.21 6.46
C PRO A 30 -0.14 5.73 6.54
N THR A 31 -0.27 6.28 7.74
CA THR A 31 -0.34 7.74 7.93
C THR A 31 1.03 8.40 8.04
N GLY A 32 2.07 7.62 8.37
CA GLY A 32 3.43 8.10 8.57
C GLY A 32 4.40 7.66 7.48
N GLU A 33 5.69 7.86 7.73
CA GLU A 33 6.77 7.37 6.87
C GLU A 33 6.90 5.85 6.98
N VAL A 34 7.08 5.18 5.85
CA VAL A 34 7.23 3.72 5.78
C VAL A 34 8.25 3.36 4.71
N VAL A 35 9.21 2.52 5.04
CA VAL A 35 10.09 1.91 4.04
C VAL A 35 9.30 0.85 3.29
N LEU A 36 9.13 1.03 1.99
CA LEU A 36 8.42 0.10 1.13
C LEU A 36 9.29 -1.11 0.76
N GLY A 37 10.56 -0.88 0.52
CA GLY A 37 11.51 -1.91 0.15
C GLY A 37 12.66 -1.35 -0.70
N SER A 38 13.46 -2.24 -1.27
CA SER A 38 14.52 -1.89 -2.21
C SER A 38 14.10 -2.21 -3.64
N VAL A 39 14.48 -1.35 -4.55
CA VAL A 39 14.25 -1.52 -6.00
C VAL A 39 15.54 -1.32 -6.76
N THR A 40 15.77 -2.13 -7.79
CA THR A 40 16.84 -1.92 -8.75
C THR A 40 16.25 -1.40 -10.05
N LEU A 41 16.62 -0.18 -10.40
CA LEU A 41 16.24 0.45 -11.67
C LEU A 41 17.23 -0.01 -12.75
N PRO A 42 16.78 -0.69 -13.81
CA PRO A 42 17.65 -1.23 -14.83
C PRO A 42 18.21 -0.16 -15.78
N ARG A 43 17.64 1.03 -15.75
CA ARG A 43 18.02 2.16 -16.59
C ARG A 43 17.75 3.48 -15.88
N ALA A 44 18.31 4.57 -16.40
CA ALA A 44 18.01 5.90 -15.94
C ALA A 44 16.56 6.28 -16.26
N VAL A 45 15.93 6.97 -15.34
CA VAL A 45 14.54 7.43 -15.41
C VAL A 45 14.44 8.89 -14.96
N THR A 46 13.28 9.46 -15.09
CA THR A 46 12.96 10.76 -14.50
C THR A 46 12.08 10.55 -13.28
N ALA A 47 12.38 11.21 -12.19
CA ALA A 47 11.60 11.24 -10.96
C ALA A 47 11.32 12.69 -10.57
N ASP A 48 10.05 13.09 -10.47
CA ASP A 48 9.64 14.48 -10.22
C ASP A 48 10.39 15.50 -11.14
N GLY A 49 10.46 15.17 -12.43
CA GLY A 49 11.13 16.01 -13.43
C GLY A 49 12.66 16.04 -13.36
N LYS A 50 13.29 15.24 -12.48
CA LYS A 50 14.75 15.20 -12.31
C LYS A 50 15.31 13.83 -12.72
N PRO A 51 16.50 13.80 -13.33
CA PRO A 51 17.11 12.51 -13.70
C PRO A 51 17.44 11.70 -12.45
N LEU A 52 17.07 10.40 -12.49
CA LEU A 52 17.42 9.39 -11.51
C LEU A 52 18.18 8.28 -12.23
N ALA A 53 19.43 8.04 -11.85
CA ALA A 53 20.32 7.09 -12.50
C ALA A 53 19.83 5.65 -12.32
N ALA A 54 20.27 4.73 -13.21
CA ALA A 54 20.15 3.30 -12.96
C ALA A 54 20.88 2.93 -11.66
N GLY A 55 20.35 1.96 -10.92
CA GLY A 55 20.95 1.51 -9.68
C GLY A 55 19.94 1.02 -8.66
N THR A 56 20.42 0.66 -7.48
CA THR A 56 19.58 0.15 -6.39
C THR A 56 19.29 1.26 -5.38
N TYR A 57 18.02 1.39 -5.05
CA TYR A 57 17.51 2.39 -4.11
C TYR A 57 16.62 1.74 -3.06
N THR A 58 16.65 2.27 -1.85
CA THR A 58 15.60 2.06 -0.86
C THR A 58 14.48 3.06 -1.13
N VAL A 59 13.24 2.58 -1.24
CA VAL A 59 12.08 3.45 -1.46
C VAL A 59 11.34 3.64 -0.14
N ARG A 60 11.16 4.89 0.23
CA ARG A 60 10.51 5.32 1.46
C ARG A 60 9.27 6.13 1.13
N LEU A 61 8.12 5.70 1.64
CA LEU A 61 6.90 6.49 1.63
C LEU A 61 7.03 7.61 2.65
N THR A 62 6.71 8.83 2.24
CA THR A 62 6.69 9.99 3.15
C THR A 62 5.29 10.22 3.70
N ALA A 63 5.17 11.02 4.76
CA ALA A 63 3.87 11.45 5.28
C ALA A 63 3.20 12.53 4.40
N GLN A 64 3.92 13.08 3.43
CA GLN A 64 3.46 14.18 2.61
C GLN A 64 2.51 13.70 1.51
N ALA A 65 1.27 14.20 1.52
CA ALA A 65 0.33 14.00 0.42
C ALA A 65 0.83 14.69 -0.85
N ALA A 66 0.69 14.01 -1.98
CA ALA A 66 0.90 14.62 -3.28
C ALA A 66 -0.37 15.35 -3.70
N GLN A 67 -0.23 16.54 -4.27
CA GLN A 67 -1.37 17.25 -4.84
C GLN A 67 -1.93 16.44 -6.02
N PRO A 68 -3.22 16.12 -6.05
CA PRO A 68 -3.79 15.43 -7.19
C PRO A 68 -3.69 16.32 -8.44
N THR A 69 -3.10 15.76 -9.49
CA THR A 69 -2.97 16.46 -10.79
C THR A 69 -4.18 16.23 -11.67
N VAL A 70 -5.02 15.27 -11.34
CA VAL A 70 -6.21 14.87 -12.09
C VAL A 70 -7.43 14.91 -11.19
N ALA A 71 -8.54 15.41 -11.70
CA ALA A 71 -9.82 15.39 -11.00
C ALA A 71 -10.23 13.95 -10.65
N GLY A 72 -10.64 13.73 -9.39
CA GLY A 72 -11.05 12.42 -8.88
C GLY A 72 -9.95 11.62 -8.16
N GLN A 73 -8.70 12.08 -8.17
CA GLN A 73 -7.67 11.50 -7.32
C GLN A 73 -7.88 11.89 -5.86
N LEU A 74 -7.72 10.93 -4.96
CA LEU A 74 -7.81 11.16 -3.52
C LEU A 74 -6.43 11.53 -2.98
N PRO A 75 -6.25 12.67 -2.31
CA PRO A 75 -4.95 13.07 -1.77
C PRO A 75 -4.32 12.04 -0.83
N ASP A 76 -5.14 11.35 -0.04
CA ASP A 76 -4.67 10.34 0.90
C ASP A 76 -4.10 9.09 0.21
N LEU A 77 -4.50 8.85 -1.04
CA LEU A 77 -4.03 7.72 -1.86
C LEU A 77 -2.89 8.11 -2.80
N ASN A 78 -2.50 9.37 -2.84
CA ASN A 78 -1.35 9.86 -3.61
C ASN A 78 -0.39 10.58 -2.67
N ARG A 79 0.78 10.00 -2.51
CA ARG A 79 1.81 10.53 -1.61
C ARG A 79 3.16 10.57 -2.29
N TRP A 80 4.08 11.29 -1.71
CA TRP A 80 5.46 11.30 -2.16
C TRP A 80 6.22 10.09 -1.62
N VAL A 81 6.98 9.45 -2.50
CA VAL A 81 8.04 8.51 -2.12
C VAL A 81 9.40 9.10 -2.45
N GLU A 82 10.39 8.68 -1.70
CA GLU A 82 11.79 9.05 -1.88
C GLU A 82 12.61 7.83 -2.28
N PHE A 83 13.48 8.02 -3.26
CA PHE A 83 14.50 7.05 -3.65
C PHE A 83 15.79 7.38 -2.93
N VAL A 84 16.17 6.55 -1.97
CA VAL A 84 17.29 6.77 -1.06
C VAL A 84 18.42 5.82 -1.41
N GLN A 85 19.63 6.35 -1.51
CA GLN A 85 20.85 5.56 -1.68
C GLN A 85 21.80 5.90 -0.54
N GLY A 86 22.08 4.90 0.31
CA GLY A 86 22.77 5.14 1.58
C GLY A 86 21.93 6.03 2.50
N LYS A 87 22.41 7.23 2.78
CA LYS A 87 21.70 8.24 3.59
C LYS A 87 21.18 9.42 2.77
N THR A 88 21.36 9.37 1.45
CA THR A 88 21.06 10.49 0.55
C THR A 88 19.80 10.21 -0.25
N VAL A 89 18.86 11.14 -0.25
CA VAL A 89 17.70 11.14 -1.16
C VAL A 89 18.20 11.55 -2.54
N LYS A 90 18.02 10.65 -3.52
CA LYS A 90 18.44 10.85 -4.91
C LYS A 90 17.32 11.38 -5.81
N GLY A 91 16.08 11.09 -5.46
CA GLY A 91 14.91 11.53 -6.19
C GLY A 91 13.65 11.26 -5.39
N ARG A 92 12.54 11.81 -5.85
CA ARG A 92 11.22 11.56 -5.32
C ARG A 92 10.22 11.43 -6.46
N GLU A 93 9.13 10.74 -6.22
CA GLU A 93 8.04 10.59 -7.20
C GLU A 93 6.71 10.39 -6.47
N VAL A 94 5.62 10.59 -7.17
CA VAL A 94 4.30 10.30 -6.63
C VAL A 94 4.02 8.81 -6.70
N VAL A 95 3.53 8.25 -5.60
CA VAL A 95 3.03 6.89 -5.52
C VAL A 95 1.52 6.89 -5.43
N SER A 96 0.87 6.03 -6.19
CA SER A 96 -0.55 5.69 -6.02
C SER A 96 -0.67 4.52 -5.06
N ILE A 97 -1.40 4.71 -3.98
CA ILE A 97 -1.65 3.70 -2.96
C ILE A 97 -2.98 3.03 -3.26
N ILE A 98 -2.95 1.71 -3.41
CA ILE A 98 -4.12 0.89 -3.73
C ILE A 98 -4.43 0.03 -2.51
N PRO A 99 -5.49 0.34 -1.75
CA PRO A 99 -5.91 -0.45 -0.60
C PRO A 99 -6.30 -1.88 -0.98
N PRO A 100 -6.27 -2.84 -0.04
CA PRO A 100 -6.56 -4.25 -0.34
C PRO A 100 -7.93 -4.52 -0.95
N ASP A 101 -8.92 -3.74 -0.61
CA ASP A 101 -10.29 -3.83 -1.12
C ASP A 101 -10.43 -3.31 -2.56
N GLU A 102 -9.50 -2.47 -3.01
CA GLU A 102 -9.47 -1.93 -4.36
C GLU A 102 -8.55 -2.70 -5.31
N VAL A 103 -7.66 -3.54 -4.78
CA VAL A 103 -6.66 -4.26 -5.60
C VAL A 103 -7.31 -5.09 -6.70
N SER A 104 -8.41 -5.77 -6.41
CA SER A 104 -9.11 -6.62 -7.39
C SER A 104 -9.79 -5.82 -8.51
N GLN A 105 -10.08 -4.54 -8.27
CA GLN A 105 -10.76 -3.66 -9.23
C GLN A 105 -9.78 -2.87 -10.09
N THR A 106 -8.65 -2.50 -9.51
CA THR A 106 -7.70 -1.55 -10.12
C THR A 106 -6.62 -2.24 -10.94
N VAL A 107 -6.36 -3.52 -10.66
CA VAL A 107 -5.27 -4.30 -11.27
C VAL A 107 -5.72 -5.00 -12.56
N GLN A 108 -6.67 -4.43 -13.28
CA GLN A 108 -7.07 -4.91 -14.60
C GLN A 108 -6.22 -4.26 -15.69
N GLY A 109 -5.13 -4.92 -16.05
CA GLY A 109 -4.31 -4.55 -17.20
C GLY A 109 -3.90 -5.77 -18.00
N PRO A 110 -3.65 -5.64 -19.32
CA PRO A 110 -3.27 -6.77 -20.18
C PRO A 110 -1.97 -7.47 -19.77
N ASP A 111 -1.17 -6.84 -18.91
CA ASP A 111 0.10 -7.37 -18.41
C ASP A 111 -0.01 -8.06 -17.04
N LEU A 112 -1.21 -8.09 -16.47
CA LEU A 112 -1.51 -8.80 -15.23
C LEU A 112 -2.35 -10.01 -15.58
N GLU A 113 -1.68 -11.09 -15.92
CA GLU A 113 -2.33 -12.37 -16.00
C GLU A 113 -3.14 -12.58 -14.72
N THR A 114 -4.46 -12.54 -14.86
CA THR A 114 -5.43 -12.93 -13.82
C THR A 114 -5.88 -11.89 -12.78
N GLY A 115 -5.67 -10.60 -12.93
CA GLY A 115 -6.25 -9.60 -12.01
C GLY A 115 -5.81 -9.71 -10.54
N HIS A 116 -4.72 -10.40 -10.27
CA HIS A 116 -4.13 -10.51 -8.94
C HIS A 116 -2.92 -9.58 -8.83
N ALA A 117 -2.80 -8.93 -7.68
CA ALA A 117 -1.58 -8.18 -7.36
C ALA A 117 -0.34 -9.09 -7.49
N PRO A 118 0.80 -8.56 -7.95
CA PRO A 118 2.02 -9.34 -8.02
C PRO A 118 2.35 -9.97 -6.67
N LYS A 119 2.63 -11.27 -6.65
CA LYS A 119 3.01 -11.98 -5.42
C LYS A 119 4.37 -11.53 -4.89
N ALA A 120 5.21 -10.96 -5.75
CA ALA A 120 6.51 -10.44 -5.36
C ALA A 120 6.35 -9.15 -4.55
N ALA A 121 7.15 -8.99 -3.49
CA ALA A 121 7.17 -7.77 -2.68
C ALA A 121 7.56 -6.52 -3.49
N VAL A 122 8.35 -6.69 -4.53
CA VAL A 122 8.74 -5.65 -5.49
C VAL A 122 8.72 -6.22 -6.90
N LYS A 123 8.10 -5.49 -7.82
CA LYS A 123 8.12 -5.81 -9.25
C LYS A 123 8.43 -4.55 -10.05
N VAL A 124 9.34 -4.70 -11.02
CA VAL A 124 9.70 -3.65 -11.97
C VAL A 124 9.31 -4.11 -13.37
N GLN A 125 8.56 -3.28 -14.08
CA GLN A 125 8.08 -3.57 -15.43
C GLN A 125 8.33 -2.38 -16.33
N MET A 126 8.85 -2.66 -17.53
CA MET A 126 8.84 -1.67 -18.61
C MET A 126 7.49 -1.72 -19.31
N LEU A 127 6.81 -0.60 -19.38
CA LEU A 127 5.54 -0.52 -20.10
C LEU A 127 5.75 -0.54 -21.61
N LYS A 128 4.71 -0.96 -22.32
CA LYS A 128 4.68 -0.99 -23.77
C LYS A 128 5.05 0.38 -24.32
N GLY A 129 5.96 0.41 -25.29
CA GLY A 129 6.52 1.65 -25.86
C GLY A 129 7.82 2.13 -25.18
N ASN A 130 8.26 1.49 -24.09
CA ASN A 130 9.47 1.86 -23.34
C ASN A 130 9.50 3.29 -22.79
N GLU A 131 8.34 3.92 -22.66
CA GLU A 131 8.22 5.32 -22.20
C GLU A 131 8.21 5.44 -20.68
N TYR A 132 7.75 4.38 -19.99
CA TYR A 132 7.60 4.35 -18.54
C TYR A 132 8.12 3.06 -17.94
N LEU A 133 8.81 3.21 -16.81
CA LEU A 133 9.12 2.12 -15.90
C LEU A 133 8.07 2.14 -14.78
N ARG A 134 7.38 1.03 -14.60
CA ARG A 134 6.40 0.84 -13.52
C ARG A 134 7.04 0.05 -12.39
N VAL A 135 6.95 0.57 -11.20
CA VAL A 135 7.42 -0.10 -9.98
C VAL A 135 6.24 -0.39 -9.07
N TRP A 136 6.13 -1.65 -8.66
CA TRP A 136 5.15 -2.13 -7.71
C TRP A 136 5.83 -2.53 -6.42
N PHE A 137 5.29 -2.07 -5.30
CA PHE A 137 5.57 -2.63 -3.99
C PHE A 137 4.29 -3.23 -3.42
N SER A 138 4.39 -4.43 -2.87
CA SER A 138 3.31 -5.09 -2.14
C SER A 138 3.69 -5.19 -0.67
N ARG A 139 2.87 -4.62 0.21
CA ARG A 139 3.12 -4.63 1.64
C ARG A 139 1.80 -4.74 2.40
N ALA A 140 1.66 -5.80 3.21
CA ALA A 140 0.47 -6.03 4.04
C ALA A 140 -0.85 -5.94 3.26
N GLY A 141 -0.88 -6.42 2.01
CA GLY A 141 -2.05 -6.40 1.13
C GLY A 141 -2.27 -5.08 0.39
N THR A 142 -1.62 -4.00 0.79
CA THR A 142 -1.64 -2.72 0.09
C THR A 142 -0.63 -2.73 -1.04
N GLN A 143 -1.01 -2.19 -2.19
CA GLN A 143 -0.14 -2.02 -3.35
C GLN A 143 0.29 -0.57 -3.48
N TYR A 144 1.53 -0.37 -3.83
CA TYR A 144 2.12 0.96 -4.06
C TYR A 144 2.66 0.99 -5.47
N LEU A 145 2.10 1.87 -6.30
CA LEU A 145 2.38 1.94 -7.72
C LEU A 145 3.09 3.25 -8.05
N ILE A 146 4.26 3.15 -8.65
CA ILE A 146 5.06 4.28 -9.09
C ILE A 146 5.28 4.18 -10.59
N HIS A 147 5.04 5.27 -11.31
CA HIS A 147 5.36 5.40 -12.71
C HIS A 147 6.54 6.37 -12.89
N LEU A 148 7.61 5.90 -13.50
CA LEU A 148 8.81 6.67 -13.76
C LEU A 148 8.97 6.81 -15.27
N PRO A 149 8.89 8.03 -15.83
CA PRO A 149 9.23 8.24 -17.22
C PRO A 149 10.65 7.73 -17.52
N ALA A 150 10.78 6.86 -18.50
CA ALA A 150 12.09 6.37 -18.92
C ALA A 150 12.78 7.46 -19.73
N ASN A 151 14.02 7.77 -19.38
CA ASN A 151 14.81 8.68 -20.20
C ASN A 151 15.04 8.01 -21.57
N ALA A 152 14.83 8.76 -22.63
CA ALA A 152 15.25 8.32 -23.96
C ALA A 152 16.74 7.98 -23.88
N ALA A 153 17.06 6.81 -24.40
CA ALA A 153 18.44 6.36 -24.46
C ALA A 153 19.24 7.21 -25.42
#